data_cfe94070ebecad27ef0b668c44ad0441
#
_entry.id   cfe94070ebecad27ef0b668c44ad0441
#
_cell.length_a   1.000
_cell.length_b   1.000
_cell.length_c   1.000
_cell.angle_alpha   90.00
_cell.angle_beta   90.00
_cell.angle_gamma   90.00
#
_symmetry.space_group_name_H-M   'P 1'
#
loop_
_entity.id
_entity.type
_entity.pdbx_description
1 polymer ?
#
loop_
_entity_poly.entity_id
_entity_poly.type
_entity_poly.pdbx_seq_one_letter_code
_entity_poly.pdbx_strand_id
1 'polypeptide(L)'
;ENKIPLPGAMDPQPRKPDFLQGDDWFETQVDDDFLDFDEPYRPPRYTMERDGVPFADVGEIHIVSGKPGNGKTGLMAQLIAATLGGRFGNTIARKVGHKVNGSNDFHELPTRILYVDTEQGEDDTIGFKNRVISMSGVNKEDAKEHLKILRLRDTELAKDRWRKILKAIWQM
;
A
#
# COMPACT_ATOMS: atom_id res chain seq x y z
N GLU A 1 10.00 63.71 -3.56
CA GLU A 1 9.04 62.62 -3.77
C GLU A 1 9.76 61.34 -4.14
N ASN A 2 9.98 60.47 -3.15
CA ASN A 2 10.55 59.14 -3.36
C ASN A 2 9.46 58.23 -3.94
N LYS A 3 9.47 58.05 -5.26
CA LYS A 3 8.68 56.99 -5.90
C LYS A 3 9.33 55.62 -5.59
N ILE A 4 8.67 54.84 -4.76
CA ILE A 4 8.97 53.44 -4.59
C ILE A 4 8.76 52.75 -5.94
N PRO A 5 9.78 52.09 -6.54
CA PRO A 5 9.56 51.35 -7.78
C PRO A 5 8.57 50.21 -7.49
N LEU A 6 7.55 50.10 -8.34
CA LEU A 6 6.65 48.95 -8.36
C LEU A 6 7.50 47.70 -8.56
N PRO A 7 7.23 46.62 -7.84
CA PRO A 7 7.94 45.34 -8.03
C PRO A 7 7.82 44.94 -9.50
N GLY A 8 8.99 44.69 -10.09
CA GLY A 8 9.15 44.36 -11.50
C GLY A 8 8.26 43.21 -11.94
N ALA A 9 8.11 43.13 -13.25
CA ALA A 9 7.36 42.13 -13.96
C ALA A 9 7.50 40.75 -13.31
N MET A 10 6.37 40.06 -13.15
CA MET A 10 6.32 38.66 -12.69
C MET A 10 7.45 37.89 -13.35
N ASP A 11 8.26 37.26 -12.52
CA ASP A 11 9.27 36.29 -12.98
C ASP A 11 8.65 35.37 -14.01
N PRO A 12 9.33 35.13 -15.14
CA PRO A 12 8.80 34.19 -16.12
C PRO A 12 8.51 32.85 -15.40
N GLN A 13 7.32 32.34 -15.65
CA GLN A 13 6.85 31.05 -15.11
C GLN A 13 8.02 30.06 -15.00
N PRO A 14 8.21 29.39 -13.86
CA PRO A 14 9.30 28.46 -13.69
C PRO A 14 9.31 27.46 -14.84
N ARG A 15 10.46 27.29 -15.48
CA ARG A 15 10.61 26.33 -16.59
C ARG A 15 10.20 24.95 -16.07
N LYS A 16 9.36 24.26 -16.84
CA LYS A 16 9.04 22.84 -16.60
C LYS A 16 10.33 22.05 -16.39
N PRO A 17 10.47 21.29 -15.30
CA PRO A 17 11.58 20.36 -15.16
C PRO A 17 11.62 19.39 -16.36
N ASP A 18 12.82 19.04 -16.81
CA ASP A 18 13.00 18.21 -18.02
C ASP A 18 12.27 16.86 -17.97
N PHE A 19 12.08 16.29 -16.76
CA PHE A 19 11.34 15.04 -16.56
C PHE A 19 9.81 15.18 -16.73
N LEU A 20 9.30 16.42 -16.83
CA LEU A 20 7.89 16.72 -17.06
C LEU A 20 7.63 17.20 -18.50
N GLN A 21 8.59 17.04 -19.42
CA GLN A 21 8.45 17.48 -20.81
C GLN A 21 7.76 16.46 -21.74
N GLY A 22 7.30 15.31 -21.21
CA GLY A 22 6.41 14.40 -21.94
C GLY A 22 5.03 15.05 -22.13
N ASP A 23 4.51 14.96 -23.35
CA ASP A 23 3.31 15.72 -23.78
C ASP A 23 2.04 15.38 -22.99
N ASP A 24 1.97 14.22 -22.35
CA ASP A 24 0.75 13.70 -21.71
C ASP A 24 0.49 14.20 -20.28
N TRP A 25 1.48 14.82 -19.63
CA TRP A 25 1.37 15.21 -18.21
C TRP A 25 0.53 16.46 -17.97
N PHE A 26 0.43 17.35 -18.93
CA PHE A 26 -0.21 18.65 -18.78
C PHE A 26 -1.60 18.74 -19.38
N GLU A 27 -2.01 17.71 -20.12
CA GLU A 27 -3.40 17.57 -20.60
C GLU A 27 -4.29 16.90 -19.55
N THR A 28 -3.71 16.36 -18.47
CA THR A 28 -4.48 15.86 -17.35
C THR A 28 -5.20 17.02 -16.68
N GLN A 29 -6.51 17.04 -16.74
CA GLN A 29 -7.32 17.98 -16.00
C GLN A 29 -7.12 17.71 -14.51
N VAL A 30 -6.58 18.68 -13.78
CA VAL A 30 -6.36 18.58 -12.33
C VAL A 30 -7.45 19.28 -11.51
N ASP A 31 -8.43 19.89 -12.18
CA ASP A 31 -9.48 20.67 -11.51
C ASP A 31 -10.31 19.83 -10.55
N ASP A 32 -10.52 18.54 -10.89
CA ASP A 32 -11.24 17.60 -10.05
C ASP A 32 -10.37 17.01 -8.91
N ASP A 33 -9.06 17.26 -8.95
CA ASP A 33 -8.11 16.76 -7.93
C ASP A 33 -7.91 17.77 -6.77
N PHE A 34 -8.42 19.00 -6.91
CA PHE A 34 -8.40 19.95 -5.83
C PHE A 34 -9.41 19.58 -4.74
N LEU A 35 -8.95 19.65 -3.48
CA LEU A 35 -9.81 19.43 -2.33
C LEU A 35 -10.94 20.47 -2.32
N ASP A 36 -12.18 19.99 -2.32
CA ASP A 36 -13.33 20.82 -2.02
C ASP A 36 -13.37 21.13 -0.50
N PHE A 37 -13.25 22.40 -0.13
CA PHE A 37 -13.28 22.82 1.27
C PHE A 37 -14.62 22.55 1.96
N ASP A 38 -15.69 22.35 1.20
CA ASP A 38 -17.02 22.02 1.70
C ASP A 38 -17.24 20.50 1.78
N GLU A 39 -16.28 19.68 1.34
CA GLU A 39 -16.39 18.23 1.42
C GLU A 39 -16.41 17.79 2.89
N PRO A 40 -17.42 17.00 3.32
CA PRO A 40 -17.52 16.57 4.69
C PRO A 40 -16.37 15.65 5.07
N TYR A 41 -15.76 15.87 6.25
CA TYR A 41 -14.73 15.00 6.78
C TYR A 41 -15.20 13.54 6.84
N ARG A 42 -14.45 12.65 6.21
CA ARG A 42 -14.67 11.21 6.26
C ARG A 42 -13.62 10.60 7.20
N PRO A 43 -14.04 9.99 8.30
CA PRO A 43 -13.07 9.37 9.20
C PRO A 43 -12.32 8.24 8.48
N PRO A 44 -11.00 8.11 8.71
CA PRO A 44 -10.19 7.05 8.12
C PRO A 44 -10.71 5.66 8.53
N ARG A 45 -10.63 4.71 7.59
CA ARG A 45 -11.02 3.32 7.80
C ARG A 45 -9.79 2.46 8.06
N TYR A 46 -9.42 2.34 9.31
CA TYR A 46 -8.26 1.57 9.72
C TYR A 46 -8.44 0.08 9.45
N THR A 47 -7.41 -0.51 8.85
CA THR A 47 -7.32 -1.96 8.58
C THR A 47 -6.50 -2.69 9.63
N MET A 48 -5.62 -1.98 10.33
CA MET A 48 -4.74 -2.57 11.35
C MET A 48 -4.61 -1.64 12.55
N GLU A 49 -4.45 -2.25 13.73
CA GLU A 49 -4.11 -1.57 14.97
C GLU A 49 -3.03 -2.34 15.73
N ARG A 50 -2.23 -1.65 16.52
CA ARG A 50 -1.26 -2.24 17.43
C ARG A 50 -1.37 -1.56 18.79
N ASP A 51 -1.50 -2.35 19.84
CA ASP A 51 -1.71 -1.85 21.21
C ASP A 51 -2.90 -0.86 21.30
N GLY A 52 -3.95 -1.08 20.51
CA GLY A 52 -5.11 -0.19 20.42
C GLY A 52 -4.91 1.07 19.60
N VAL A 53 -3.72 1.28 19.01
CA VAL A 53 -3.42 2.44 18.16
C VAL A 53 -3.56 2.04 16.69
N PRO A 54 -4.51 2.62 15.95
CA PRO A 54 -4.63 2.41 14.51
C PRO A 54 -3.40 2.93 13.77
N PHE A 55 -2.93 2.21 12.74
CA PHE A 55 -1.74 2.62 11.99
C PHE A 55 -1.79 2.31 10.48
N ALA A 56 -2.81 1.64 9.98
CA ALA A 56 -2.94 1.36 8.55
C ALA A 56 -4.38 1.59 8.09
N ASP A 57 -4.54 2.37 7.02
CA ASP A 57 -5.82 2.79 6.46
C ASP A 57 -6.10 2.15 5.12
N VAL A 58 -7.37 2.14 4.74
CA VAL A 58 -7.79 1.71 3.40
C VAL A 58 -7.40 2.78 2.38
N GLY A 59 -6.72 2.35 1.33
CA GLY A 59 -6.32 3.24 0.23
C GLY A 59 -4.97 3.93 0.43
N GLU A 60 -4.36 3.81 1.60
CA GLU A 60 -3.08 4.46 1.90
C GLU A 60 -1.88 3.56 1.58
N ILE A 61 -0.75 4.19 1.31
CA ILE A 61 0.54 3.53 1.13
C ILE A 61 1.38 3.72 2.39
N HIS A 62 1.74 2.61 3.03
CA HIS A 62 2.57 2.63 4.23
C HIS A 62 3.99 2.14 3.90
N ILE A 63 5.00 2.88 4.32
CA ILE A 63 6.41 2.58 4.06
C ILE A 63 7.11 2.21 5.36
N VAL A 64 7.72 1.02 5.38
CA VAL A 64 8.61 0.59 6.45
C VAL A 64 10.05 0.67 5.96
N SER A 65 10.84 1.58 6.52
CA SER A 65 12.24 1.77 6.16
C SER A 65 13.17 1.42 7.34
N GLY A 66 14.42 1.14 7.04
CA GLY A 66 15.43 0.82 8.05
C GLY A 66 16.66 0.14 7.43
N LYS A 67 17.77 0.13 8.16
CA LYS A 67 19.01 -0.52 7.72
C LYS A 67 18.80 -2.03 7.53
N PRO A 68 19.62 -2.70 6.72
CA PRO A 68 19.68 -4.17 6.68
C PRO A 68 19.82 -4.76 8.09
N GLY A 69 19.15 -5.87 8.36
CA GLY A 69 19.19 -6.52 9.67
C GLY A 69 18.24 -5.97 10.74
N ASN A 70 17.58 -4.84 10.52
CA ASN A 70 16.67 -4.22 11.51
C ASN A 70 15.27 -4.87 11.58
N GLY A 71 15.11 -6.11 11.13
CA GLY A 71 13.89 -6.87 11.34
C GLY A 71 12.69 -6.50 10.46
N LYS A 72 12.88 -5.71 9.36
CA LYS A 72 11.79 -5.34 8.43
C LYS A 72 10.99 -6.55 7.95
N THR A 73 11.68 -7.60 7.49
CA THR A 73 11.05 -8.85 7.03
C THR A 73 10.27 -9.53 8.16
N GLY A 74 10.80 -9.48 9.39
CA GLY A 74 10.11 -9.99 10.57
C GLY A 74 8.83 -9.21 10.88
N LEU A 75 8.86 -7.87 10.77
CA LEU A 75 7.67 -7.04 10.91
C LEU A 75 6.64 -7.36 9.82
N MET A 76 7.06 -7.47 8.56
CA MET A 76 6.15 -7.86 7.47
C MET A 76 5.50 -9.22 7.71
N ALA A 77 6.27 -10.20 8.21
CA ALA A 77 5.70 -11.50 8.58
C ALA A 77 4.62 -11.38 9.66
N GLN A 78 4.83 -10.53 10.67
CA GLN A 78 3.84 -10.28 11.73
C GLN A 78 2.56 -9.62 11.19
N LEU A 79 2.71 -8.61 10.33
CA LEU A 79 1.57 -7.91 9.72
C LEU A 79 0.74 -8.86 8.85
N ILE A 80 1.39 -9.66 8.00
CA ILE A 80 0.72 -10.64 7.15
C ILE A 80 0.06 -11.72 8.01
N ALA A 81 0.73 -12.21 9.05
CA ALA A 81 0.16 -13.19 9.96
C ALA A 81 -1.07 -12.66 10.70
N ALA A 82 -1.02 -11.41 11.16
CA ALA A 82 -2.19 -10.75 11.77
C ALA A 82 -3.34 -10.61 10.78
N THR A 83 -3.03 -10.28 9.52
CA THR A 83 -4.06 -10.15 8.46
C THR A 83 -4.72 -11.47 8.13
N LEU A 84 -3.96 -12.57 8.09
CA LEU A 84 -4.47 -13.93 7.84
C LEU A 84 -5.30 -14.46 9.02
N GLY A 85 -4.75 -14.37 10.22
CA GLY A 85 -5.35 -14.94 11.43
C GLY A 85 -6.22 -13.97 12.23
N GLY A 86 -6.38 -12.73 11.77
CA GLY A 86 -7.10 -11.68 12.48
C GLY A 86 -6.27 -11.01 13.59
N ARG A 87 -5.26 -11.69 14.12
CA ARG A 87 -4.38 -11.18 15.19
C ARG A 87 -3.03 -11.88 15.21
N PHE A 88 -1.98 -11.14 15.56
CA PHE A 88 -0.70 -11.69 15.98
C PHE A 88 -0.07 -10.80 17.06
N GLY A 89 0.14 -11.34 18.26
CA GLY A 89 0.57 -10.57 19.42
C GLY A 89 -0.38 -9.39 19.72
N ASN A 90 0.14 -8.19 19.76
CA ASN A 90 -0.63 -6.96 19.97
C ASN A 90 -1.13 -6.31 18.67
N THR A 91 -0.87 -6.92 17.52
CA THR A 91 -1.35 -6.43 16.24
C THR A 91 -2.66 -7.14 15.89
N ILE A 92 -3.69 -6.36 15.60
CA ILE A 92 -5.01 -6.83 15.19
C ILE A 92 -5.26 -6.33 13.77
N ALA A 93 -5.69 -7.21 12.88
CA ALA A 93 -6.18 -6.84 11.57
C ALA A 93 -7.72 -6.79 11.60
N ARG A 94 -8.27 -5.72 11.09
CA ARG A 94 -9.71 -5.52 10.97
C ARG A 94 -10.16 -5.95 9.58
N LYS A 95 -11.28 -6.64 9.50
CA LYS A 95 -11.87 -7.00 8.23
C LYS A 95 -12.41 -5.76 7.53
N VAL A 96 -12.11 -5.66 6.26
CA VAL A 96 -12.58 -4.58 5.39
C VAL A 96 -13.83 -5.06 4.66
N GLY A 97 -14.81 -4.20 4.55
CA GLY A 97 -16.05 -4.51 3.84
C GLY A 97 -16.79 -3.23 3.43
N HIS A 98 -17.94 -3.40 2.82
CA HIS A 98 -18.80 -2.29 2.45
C HIS A 98 -20.24 -2.53 2.92
N LYS A 99 -20.94 -1.44 3.22
CA LYS A 99 -22.38 -1.52 3.48
C LYS A 99 -23.11 -1.71 2.16
N VAL A 100 -24.07 -2.60 2.14
CA VAL A 100 -24.97 -2.74 0.99
C VAL A 100 -25.94 -1.55 0.98
N ASN A 101 -26.10 -0.92 -0.16
CA ASN A 101 -26.99 0.23 -0.30
C ASN A 101 -28.40 -0.11 0.18
N GLY A 102 -28.89 0.64 1.17
CA GLY A 102 -30.24 0.51 1.73
C GLY A 102 -30.41 -0.56 2.81
N SER A 103 -29.35 -1.26 3.22
CA SER A 103 -29.38 -2.19 4.35
C SER A 103 -28.34 -1.83 5.41
N ASN A 104 -28.54 -2.36 6.63
CA ASN A 104 -27.52 -2.31 7.67
C ASN A 104 -26.51 -3.46 7.56
N ASP A 105 -26.64 -4.31 6.54
CA ASP A 105 -25.78 -5.45 6.35
C ASP A 105 -24.39 -5.00 5.88
N PHE A 106 -23.39 -5.54 6.55
CA PHE A 106 -22.01 -5.30 6.23
C PHE A 106 -21.44 -6.53 5.52
N HIS A 107 -21.10 -6.38 4.24
CA HIS A 107 -20.45 -7.45 3.48
C HIS A 107 -18.94 -7.33 3.66
N GLU A 108 -18.36 -8.30 4.33
CA GLU A 108 -16.90 -8.42 4.44
C GLU A 108 -16.30 -8.78 3.09
N LEU A 109 -15.26 -8.05 2.70
CA LEU A 109 -14.47 -8.43 1.54
C LEU A 109 -13.55 -9.59 1.90
N PRO A 110 -13.36 -10.56 1.01
CA PRO A 110 -12.40 -11.63 1.25
C PRO A 110 -10.99 -11.04 1.39
N THR A 111 -10.27 -11.45 2.44
CA THR A 111 -8.89 -11.05 2.62
C THR A 111 -8.03 -11.68 1.54
N ARG A 112 -7.31 -10.86 0.78
CA ARG A 112 -6.35 -11.29 -0.23
C ARG A 112 -5.04 -10.56 -0.03
N ILE A 113 -3.95 -11.30 0.08
CA ILE A 113 -2.64 -10.76 0.37
C ILE A 113 -1.69 -11.17 -0.76
N LEU A 114 -1.08 -10.17 -1.40
CA LEU A 114 0.03 -10.38 -2.32
C LEU A 114 1.31 -9.88 -1.66
N TYR A 115 2.20 -10.80 -1.32
CA TYR A 115 3.56 -10.48 -0.89
C TYR A 115 4.50 -10.55 -2.09
N VAL A 116 5.19 -9.47 -2.36
CA VAL A 116 6.16 -9.39 -3.47
C VAL A 116 7.57 -9.33 -2.90
N ASP A 117 8.37 -10.35 -3.21
CA ASP A 117 9.76 -10.45 -2.79
C ASP A 117 10.70 -10.18 -3.98
N THR A 118 11.54 -9.17 -3.82
CA THR A 118 12.51 -8.74 -4.85
C THR A 118 13.96 -9.02 -4.48
N GLU A 119 14.22 -9.49 -3.26
CA GLU A 119 15.56 -9.55 -2.69
C GLU A 119 15.98 -10.97 -2.26
N GLN A 120 15.06 -11.73 -1.70
CA GLN A 120 15.38 -13.00 -1.03
C GLN A 120 15.55 -14.15 -2.02
N GLY A 121 16.39 -15.11 -1.62
CA GLY A 121 16.50 -16.40 -2.28
C GLY A 121 15.25 -17.27 -2.08
N GLU A 122 15.19 -18.39 -2.80
CA GLU A 122 14.04 -19.28 -2.74
C GLU A 122 13.82 -19.84 -1.33
N ASP A 123 14.88 -20.34 -0.72
CA ASP A 123 14.82 -20.95 0.62
C ASP A 123 14.39 -19.92 1.69
N ASP A 124 14.87 -18.69 1.59
CA ASP A 124 14.49 -17.60 2.49
C ASP A 124 13.00 -17.24 2.33
N THR A 125 12.52 -17.18 1.10
CA THR A 125 11.10 -16.93 0.79
C THR A 125 10.21 -18.06 1.28
N ILE A 126 10.65 -19.33 1.16
CA ILE A 126 9.96 -20.49 1.72
C ILE A 126 9.95 -20.42 3.25
N GLY A 127 11.08 -20.08 3.85
CA GLY A 127 11.20 -19.88 5.29
C GLY A 127 10.27 -18.76 5.79
N PHE A 128 10.21 -17.65 5.07
CA PHE A 128 9.27 -16.55 5.34
C PHE A 128 7.82 -17.02 5.30
N LYS A 129 7.41 -17.69 4.23
CA LYS A 129 6.05 -18.28 4.09
C LYS A 129 5.69 -19.18 5.28
N ASN A 130 6.57 -20.11 5.62
CA ASN A 130 6.32 -21.07 6.70
C ASN A 130 6.19 -20.35 8.06
N ARG A 131 6.99 -19.31 8.28
CA ARG A 131 6.90 -18.46 9.47
C ARG A 131 5.55 -17.73 9.54
N VAL A 132 5.11 -17.12 8.44
CA VAL A 132 3.81 -16.43 8.37
C VAL A 132 2.66 -17.39 8.71
N ILE A 133 2.63 -18.58 8.11
CA ILE A 133 1.60 -19.60 8.37
C ILE A 133 1.61 -20.01 9.86
N SER A 134 2.79 -20.30 10.39
CA SER A 134 2.93 -20.68 11.81
C SER A 134 2.47 -19.57 12.75
N MET A 135 2.77 -18.32 12.45
CA MET A 135 2.40 -17.16 13.27
C MET A 135 0.91 -16.83 13.17
N SER A 136 0.28 -17.05 12.03
CA SER A 136 -1.14 -16.75 11.81
C SER A 136 -2.08 -17.73 12.50
N GLY A 137 -1.62 -18.94 12.80
CA GLY A 137 -2.45 -20.00 13.34
C GLY A 137 -3.46 -20.61 12.36
N VAL A 138 -3.48 -20.15 11.09
CA VAL A 138 -4.36 -20.72 10.07
C VAL A 138 -3.74 -21.99 9.48
N ASN A 139 -4.58 -22.90 8.97
CA ASN A 139 -4.08 -24.07 8.28
C ASN A 139 -3.48 -23.68 6.90
N LYS A 140 -2.75 -24.61 6.30
CA LYS A 140 -2.01 -24.36 5.06
C LYS A 140 -2.93 -24.14 3.86
N GLU A 141 -4.06 -24.79 3.83
CA GLU A 141 -5.06 -24.72 2.78
C GLU A 141 -5.70 -23.32 2.77
N ASP A 142 -6.15 -22.84 3.91
CA ASP A 142 -6.71 -21.48 4.05
C ASP A 142 -5.65 -20.42 3.73
N ALA A 143 -4.42 -20.61 4.23
CA ALA A 143 -3.35 -19.68 3.90
C ALA A 143 -3.07 -19.63 2.39
N LYS A 144 -3.17 -20.74 1.67
CA LYS A 144 -2.96 -20.82 0.22
C LYS A 144 -4.03 -20.07 -0.58
N GLU A 145 -5.25 -20.04 -0.06
CA GLU A 145 -6.35 -19.30 -0.68
C GLU A 145 -6.14 -17.77 -0.56
N HIS A 146 -5.69 -17.32 0.60
CA HIS A 146 -5.63 -15.90 0.95
C HIS A 146 -4.27 -15.24 0.74
N LEU A 147 -3.17 -16.00 0.70
CA LEU A 147 -1.81 -15.50 0.55
C LEU A 147 -1.16 -15.99 -0.73
N LYS A 148 -0.79 -15.05 -1.60
CA LYS A 148 0.09 -15.30 -2.75
C LYS A 148 1.45 -14.65 -2.52
N ILE A 149 2.51 -15.37 -2.87
CA ILE A 149 3.89 -14.88 -2.77
C ILE A 149 4.49 -14.87 -4.16
N LEU A 150 4.87 -13.68 -4.63
CA LEU A 150 5.47 -13.45 -5.93
C LEU A 150 6.97 -13.17 -5.76
N ARG A 151 7.81 -14.04 -6.28
CA ARG A 151 9.26 -13.86 -6.28
C ARG A 151 9.71 -13.17 -7.57
N LEU A 152 10.41 -12.04 -7.41
CA LEU A 152 10.90 -11.25 -8.54
C LEU A 152 12.41 -11.01 -8.51
N ARG A 153 13.16 -11.67 -7.62
CA ARG A 153 14.61 -11.51 -7.51
C ARG A 153 15.30 -11.70 -8.87
N ASP A 154 14.93 -12.75 -9.59
CA ASP A 154 15.55 -13.12 -10.87
C ASP A 154 14.96 -12.36 -12.08
N THR A 155 14.07 -11.40 -11.83
CA THR A 155 13.50 -10.56 -12.88
C THR A 155 14.30 -9.26 -12.96
N GLU A 156 15.16 -9.14 -13.97
CA GLU A 156 16.11 -8.03 -14.08
C GLU A 156 15.44 -6.69 -14.38
N LEU A 157 14.52 -6.63 -15.33
CA LEU A 157 13.93 -5.38 -15.79
C LEU A 157 12.76 -4.93 -14.92
N ALA A 158 12.79 -3.69 -14.46
CA ALA A 158 11.74 -3.11 -13.63
C ALA A 158 10.34 -3.18 -14.29
N LYS A 159 10.26 -2.95 -15.62
CA LYS A 159 9.00 -3.07 -16.38
C LYS A 159 8.41 -4.48 -16.34
N ASP A 160 9.25 -5.52 -16.32
CA ASP A 160 8.78 -6.91 -16.30
C ASP A 160 8.36 -7.31 -14.89
N ARG A 161 9.03 -6.78 -13.85
CA ARG A 161 8.57 -6.91 -12.46
C ARG A 161 7.18 -6.32 -12.29
N TRP A 162 6.96 -5.11 -12.80
CA TRP A 162 5.67 -4.44 -12.71
C TRP A 162 4.56 -5.21 -13.44
N ARG A 163 4.82 -5.69 -14.65
CA ARG A 163 3.87 -6.52 -15.40
C ARG A 163 3.50 -7.80 -14.65
N LYS A 164 4.48 -8.46 -14.02
CA LYS A 164 4.22 -9.67 -13.20
C LYS A 164 3.36 -9.36 -11.98
N ILE A 165 3.60 -8.23 -11.31
CA ILE A 165 2.80 -7.77 -10.17
C ILE A 165 1.35 -7.53 -10.60
N LEU A 166 1.13 -6.75 -11.66
CA LEU A 166 -0.20 -6.49 -12.18
C LEU A 166 -0.94 -7.79 -12.55
N LYS A 167 -0.25 -8.70 -13.24
CA LYS A 167 -0.84 -10.00 -13.58
C LYS A 167 -1.20 -10.81 -12.33
N ALA A 168 -0.36 -10.80 -11.30
CA ALA A 168 -0.64 -11.50 -10.04
C ALA A 168 -1.88 -10.91 -9.34
N ILE A 169 -2.03 -9.58 -9.32
CA ILE A 169 -3.21 -8.90 -8.76
C ILE A 169 -4.48 -9.34 -9.50
N TRP A 170 -4.44 -9.41 -10.84
CA TRP A 170 -5.57 -9.84 -11.65
C TRP A 170 -5.98 -11.31 -11.44
N GLN A 171 -5.06 -12.15 -10.97
CA GLN A 171 -5.28 -13.57 -10.73
C GLN A 171 -5.73 -13.89 -9.29
N MET A 172 -5.85 -12.88 -8.46
CA MET A 172 -6.32 -13.00 -7.08
C MET A 172 -7.83 -12.83 -6.99
#